data_662ce526e02dd5dbd908132219c598fd
#
_entry.id   662ce526e02dd5dbd908132219c598fd
#
_cell.length_a   1.000
_cell.length_b   1.000
_cell.length_c   1.000
_cell.angle_alpha   90.00
_cell.angle_beta   90.00
_cell.angle_gamma   90.00
#
_symmetry.space_group_name_H-M   'P 1'
#
loop_
_entity.id
_entity.type
_entity.pdbx_description
1 polymer ?
#
loop_
_entity_poly.entity_id
_entity_poly.type
_entity_poly.pdbx_seq_one_letter_code
_entity_poly.pdbx_strand_id
1 'polypeptide(L)'
;MKEQTKEKITLESLGEFGLIKHLTKSIKLKNKSSLKGVGDDAAVLDFGKKKALVTTDILLEGIHFDLTYMPLRHLGYKAAMVNFSDICAMNGTPTQLLITIGVSKRFALEQIEEIYAGIYMACEQYNVDVVGGDTTSSLTGLTLSITCLGEADENKIVYRSGAKVNDLVCVTGDLGAAYMGLQLLEREKMVFQGQKDPEFQPDFAGKEYILERQLKPEARKDIIENLAKAKIVPTAMMDVSDGLSSELLHICNQSGVGCRIYEEKQILEKAQKCTQLPHQPVS
;
A
#
# COMPACT_ATOMS: atom_id res chain seq x y z
N MET A 1 -46.60 -6.64 -21.07
CA MET A 1 -45.33 -7.15 -20.53
C MET A 1 -44.35 -5.98 -20.56
N LYS A 2 -44.00 -5.44 -19.41
CA LYS A 2 -42.99 -4.37 -19.31
C LYS A 2 -41.60 -5.05 -19.42
N GLU A 3 -40.87 -4.75 -20.47
CA GLU A 3 -39.43 -5.09 -20.52
C GLU A 3 -38.74 -4.43 -19.34
N GLN A 4 -38.22 -5.24 -18.43
CA GLN A 4 -37.29 -4.78 -17.40
C GLN A 4 -35.97 -4.44 -18.13
N THR A 5 -35.74 -3.14 -18.35
CA THR A 5 -34.44 -2.62 -18.75
C THR A 5 -33.43 -3.00 -17.65
N LYS A 6 -32.56 -3.99 -17.93
CA LYS A 6 -31.41 -4.28 -17.07
C LYS A 6 -30.58 -3.00 -16.98
N GLU A 7 -30.49 -2.40 -15.82
CA GLU A 7 -29.57 -1.29 -15.57
C GLU A 7 -28.16 -1.70 -15.99
N LYS A 8 -27.57 -0.87 -16.87
CA LYS A 8 -26.23 -1.11 -17.39
C LYS A 8 -25.23 -0.81 -16.26
N ILE A 9 -24.57 -1.83 -15.75
CA ILE A 9 -23.52 -1.69 -14.73
C ILE A 9 -22.41 -0.82 -15.34
N THR A 10 -22.09 0.29 -14.68
CA THR A 10 -21.01 1.20 -15.09
C THR A 10 -19.78 1.00 -14.20
N LEU A 11 -18.59 1.39 -14.69
CA LEU A 11 -17.36 1.33 -13.89
C LEU A 11 -17.48 2.15 -12.60
N GLU A 12 -18.13 3.32 -12.69
CA GLU A 12 -18.37 4.21 -11.54
C GLU A 12 -19.25 3.55 -10.47
N SER A 13 -20.27 2.77 -10.89
CA SER A 13 -21.18 2.09 -9.94
C SER A 13 -20.51 0.93 -9.19
N LEU A 14 -19.46 0.34 -9.75
CA LEU A 14 -18.74 -0.77 -9.12
C LEU A 14 -17.69 -0.31 -8.10
N GLY A 15 -17.06 0.83 -8.34
CA GLY A 15 -15.85 1.22 -7.64
C GLY A 15 -14.70 0.24 -7.90
N GLU A 16 -13.56 0.46 -7.27
CA GLU A 16 -12.35 -0.36 -7.49
C GLU A 16 -12.56 -1.83 -7.10
N PHE A 17 -12.95 -2.10 -5.87
CA PHE A 17 -13.14 -3.48 -5.38
C PHE A 17 -14.29 -4.22 -6.07
N GLY A 18 -15.36 -3.52 -6.42
CA GLY A 18 -16.46 -4.09 -7.21
C GLY A 18 -16.00 -4.49 -8.62
N LEU A 19 -15.16 -3.67 -9.24
CA LEU A 19 -14.55 -3.97 -10.54
C LEU A 19 -13.62 -5.17 -10.45
N ILE A 20 -12.71 -5.20 -9.47
CA ILE A 20 -11.81 -6.34 -9.25
C ILE A 20 -12.63 -7.62 -9.08
N LYS A 21 -13.62 -7.63 -8.18
CA LYS A 21 -14.49 -8.78 -7.96
C LYS A 21 -15.23 -9.21 -9.23
N HIS A 22 -15.69 -8.26 -10.04
CA HIS A 22 -16.38 -8.55 -11.29
C HIS A 22 -15.47 -9.20 -12.32
N LEU A 23 -14.26 -8.68 -12.51
CA LEU A 23 -13.30 -9.18 -13.49
C LEU A 23 -12.71 -10.54 -13.08
N THR A 24 -12.49 -10.77 -11.79
CA THR A 24 -11.80 -11.97 -11.29
C THR A 24 -12.74 -13.14 -10.96
N LYS A 25 -14.05 -12.95 -11.00
CA LYS A 25 -15.06 -13.98 -10.63
C LYS A 25 -14.98 -15.29 -11.41
N SER A 26 -14.44 -15.24 -12.63
CA SER A 26 -14.29 -16.41 -13.51
C SER A 26 -12.92 -17.06 -13.43
N ILE A 27 -11.99 -16.50 -12.67
CA ILE A 27 -10.63 -17.04 -12.52
C ILE A 27 -10.71 -18.39 -11.81
N LYS A 28 -10.10 -19.41 -12.41
CA LYS A 28 -9.94 -20.76 -11.85
C LYS A 28 -8.46 -21.10 -11.83
N LEU A 29 -7.93 -21.37 -10.65
CA LEU A 29 -6.58 -21.89 -10.51
C LEU A 29 -6.48 -23.26 -11.15
N LYS A 30 -5.52 -23.48 -12.05
CA LYS A 30 -5.33 -24.73 -12.80
C LYS A 30 -4.09 -25.48 -12.38
N ASN A 31 -3.07 -24.77 -11.93
CA ASN A 31 -1.80 -25.34 -11.52
C ASN A 31 -1.86 -25.78 -10.06
N LYS A 32 -1.37 -26.98 -9.77
CA LYS A 32 -1.30 -27.51 -8.38
C LYS A 32 -0.42 -26.65 -7.46
N SER A 33 0.57 -25.97 -8.03
CA SER A 33 1.43 -25.03 -7.29
C SER A 33 0.74 -23.73 -6.90
N SER A 34 -0.41 -23.40 -7.46
CA SER A 34 -1.17 -22.20 -7.12
C SER A 34 -2.14 -22.49 -5.99
N LEU A 35 -1.76 -22.23 -4.73
CA LEU A 35 -2.57 -22.55 -3.56
C LEU A 35 -3.61 -21.45 -3.27
N LYS A 36 -3.26 -20.19 -3.42
CA LYS A 36 -4.14 -19.03 -3.22
C LYS A 36 -3.89 -18.04 -4.36
N GLY A 37 -4.95 -17.55 -4.97
CA GLY A 37 -4.92 -16.49 -5.98
C GLY A 37 -5.52 -15.20 -5.44
N VAL A 38 -6.34 -14.54 -6.28
CA VAL A 38 -6.99 -13.26 -5.97
C VAL A 38 -7.82 -13.32 -4.69
N GLY A 39 -7.78 -12.26 -3.88
CA GLY A 39 -8.62 -12.09 -2.70
C GLY A 39 -7.87 -11.99 -1.37
N ASP A 40 -6.55 -11.90 -1.42
CA ASP A 40 -5.68 -11.61 -0.27
C ASP A 40 -4.58 -10.63 -0.70
N ASP A 41 -3.69 -10.19 0.23
CA ASP A 41 -2.62 -9.23 -0.04
C ASP A 41 -1.60 -9.77 -1.05
N ALA A 42 -1.36 -11.10 -1.06
CA ALA A 42 -0.51 -11.77 -2.04
C ALA A 42 -1.05 -13.13 -2.46
N ALA A 43 -0.65 -13.61 -3.65
CA ALA A 43 -0.86 -15.00 -4.05
C ALA A 43 0.07 -15.94 -3.27
N VAL A 44 -0.36 -17.20 -3.08
CA VAL A 44 0.46 -18.23 -2.43
C VAL A 44 0.75 -19.33 -3.43
N LEU A 45 2.04 -19.55 -3.67
CA LEU A 45 2.54 -20.57 -4.57
C LEU A 45 3.36 -21.61 -3.79
N ASP A 46 3.26 -22.87 -4.20
CA ASP A 46 3.99 -23.99 -3.59
C ASP A 46 5.26 -24.29 -4.38
N PHE A 47 6.41 -23.99 -3.79
CA PHE A 47 7.72 -24.34 -4.35
C PHE A 47 8.49 -25.31 -3.44
N GLY A 48 7.82 -26.17 -2.71
CA GLY A 48 8.40 -27.20 -1.85
C GLY A 48 8.22 -26.89 -0.36
N LYS A 49 9.32 -26.87 0.42
CA LYS A 49 9.26 -26.73 1.89
C LYS A 49 8.71 -25.37 2.36
N LYS A 50 8.92 -24.32 1.59
CA LYS A 50 8.34 -22.99 1.81
C LYS A 50 7.34 -22.69 0.71
N LYS A 51 6.38 -21.82 1.03
CA LYS A 51 5.43 -21.29 0.06
C LYS A 51 5.96 -19.95 -0.45
N ALA A 52 5.83 -19.73 -1.74
CA ALA A 52 6.08 -18.43 -2.32
C ALA A 52 4.83 -17.55 -2.19
N LEU A 53 5.05 -16.32 -1.78
CA LEU A 53 4.10 -15.22 -1.81
C LEU A 53 4.46 -14.34 -3.00
N VAL A 54 3.47 -13.87 -3.76
CA VAL A 54 3.72 -13.00 -4.92
C VAL A 54 2.69 -11.89 -4.91
N THR A 55 3.15 -10.65 -4.99
CA THR A 55 2.31 -9.48 -5.13
C THR A 55 2.84 -8.55 -6.21
N THR A 56 2.02 -7.66 -6.70
CA THR A 56 2.42 -6.63 -7.65
C THR A 56 1.54 -5.39 -7.50
N ASP A 57 2.20 -4.22 -7.48
CA ASP A 57 1.57 -2.92 -7.47
C ASP A 57 2.02 -2.08 -8.66
N ILE A 58 1.17 -1.13 -9.03
CA ILE A 58 1.45 -0.14 -10.04
C ILE A 58 1.26 1.27 -9.47
N LEU A 59 2.24 2.14 -9.66
CA LEU A 59 2.18 3.55 -9.34
C LEU A 59 2.18 4.38 -10.61
N LEU A 60 1.13 5.17 -10.79
CA LEU A 60 0.95 6.06 -11.94
C LEU A 60 1.07 7.51 -11.51
N GLU A 61 1.85 8.27 -12.27
CA GLU A 61 1.95 9.71 -12.10
C GLU A 61 0.59 10.40 -12.26
N GLY A 62 0.28 11.32 -11.34
CA GLY A 62 -1.00 12.03 -11.28
C GLY A 62 -2.14 11.26 -10.63
N ILE A 63 -1.93 9.97 -10.31
CA ILE A 63 -2.88 9.12 -9.57
C ILE A 63 -2.33 8.76 -8.20
N HIS A 64 -1.18 8.06 -8.16
CA HIS A 64 -0.60 7.55 -6.92
C HIS A 64 0.49 8.47 -6.34
N PHE A 65 1.02 9.37 -7.16
CA PHE A 65 2.01 10.36 -6.76
C PHE A 65 1.97 11.60 -7.66
N ASP A 66 2.39 12.73 -7.09
CA ASP A 66 2.55 13.98 -7.82
C ASP A 66 4.00 14.45 -7.70
N LEU A 67 4.66 14.64 -8.85
CA LEU A 67 6.07 15.05 -8.92
C LEU A 67 6.31 16.50 -8.46
N THR A 68 5.25 17.28 -8.22
CA THR A 68 5.37 18.62 -7.66
C THR A 68 5.94 18.58 -6.22
N TYR A 69 5.62 17.50 -5.47
CA TYR A 69 6.04 17.37 -4.08
C TYR A 69 6.66 16.00 -3.73
N MET A 70 6.62 15.02 -4.65
CA MET A 70 7.19 13.69 -4.39
C MET A 70 8.65 13.63 -4.86
N PRO A 71 9.63 13.58 -3.95
CA PRO A 71 11.02 13.37 -4.34
C PRO A 71 11.20 11.99 -5.01
N LEU A 72 11.94 11.95 -6.11
CA LEU A 72 12.09 10.72 -6.91
C LEU A 72 12.70 9.55 -6.13
N ARG A 73 13.64 9.83 -5.24
CA ARG A 73 14.22 8.81 -4.34
C ARG A 73 13.19 8.24 -3.38
N HIS A 74 12.32 9.08 -2.82
CA HIS A 74 11.21 8.63 -1.96
C HIS A 74 10.17 7.85 -2.76
N LEU A 75 9.90 8.25 -4.00
CA LEU A 75 9.02 7.51 -4.90
C LEU A 75 9.52 6.08 -5.14
N GLY A 76 10.80 5.92 -5.47
CA GLY A 76 11.42 4.60 -5.63
C GLY A 76 11.35 3.75 -4.35
N TYR A 77 11.65 4.36 -3.20
CA TYR A 77 11.54 3.70 -1.90
C TYR A 77 10.11 3.25 -1.61
N LYS A 78 9.13 4.15 -1.75
CA LYS A 78 7.71 3.87 -1.55
C LYS A 78 7.22 2.76 -2.46
N ALA A 79 7.62 2.77 -3.74
CA ALA A 79 7.21 1.75 -4.71
C ALA A 79 7.66 0.33 -4.30
N ALA A 80 8.84 0.18 -3.69
CA ALA A 80 9.26 -1.09 -3.11
C ALA A 80 8.51 -1.43 -1.82
N MET A 81 8.30 -0.43 -0.94
CA MET A 81 7.71 -0.62 0.39
C MET A 81 6.25 -1.09 0.35
N VAL A 82 5.43 -0.59 -0.58
CA VAL A 82 4.03 -1.05 -0.70
C VAL A 82 3.97 -2.55 -0.98
N ASN A 83 4.82 -3.05 -1.88
CA ASN A 83 4.91 -4.48 -2.17
C ASN A 83 5.52 -5.29 -1.00
N PHE A 84 6.51 -4.75 -0.28
CA PHE A 84 7.03 -5.41 0.92
C PHE A 84 5.98 -5.50 2.02
N SER A 85 5.10 -4.50 2.11
CA SER A 85 3.97 -4.46 3.02
C SER A 85 3.03 -5.64 2.81
N ASP A 86 2.62 -5.91 1.56
CA ASP A 86 1.76 -7.04 1.22
C ASP A 86 2.34 -8.38 1.66
N ILE A 87 3.63 -8.60 1.39
CA ILE A 87 4.31 -9.83 1.82
C ILE A 87 4.35 -9.93 3.35
N CYS A 88 4.65 -8.83 4.04
CA CYS A 88 4.63 -8.78 5.50
C CYS A 88 3.21 -9.01 6.05
N ALA A 89 2.18 -8.45 5.40
CA ALA A 89 0.78 -8.62 5.78
C ALA A 89 0.32 -10.10 5.77
N MET A 90 1.01 -10.96 5.03
CA MET A 90 0.79 -12.40 5.05
C MET A 90 1.77 -13.17 5.96
N ASN A 91 2.45 -12.48 6.89
CA ASN A 91 3.48 -13.05 7.77
C ASN A 91 4.65 -13.68 7.01
N GLY A 92 4.93 -13.13 5.82
CA GLY A 92 6.02 -13.54 4.94
C GLY A 92 7.24 -12.63 5.05
N THR A 93 8.31 -13.06 4.40
CA THR A 93 9.55 -12.30 4.26
C THR A 93 9.78 -11.99 2.79
N PRO A 94 9.85 -10.74 2.35
CA PRO A 94 10.17 -10.38 0.97
C PRO A 94 11.61 -10.83 0.64
N THR A 95 11.84 -11.33 -0.57
CA THR A 95 13.11 -11.91 -0.98
C THR A 95 13.61 -11.41 -2.34
N GLN A 96 12.75 -11.27 -3.33
CA GLN A 96 13.12 -10.78 -4.65
C GLN A 96 12.15 -9.72 -5.15
N LEU A 97 12.65 -8.88 -6.05
CA LEU A 97 11.92 -7.77 -6.64
C LEU A 97 12.15 -7.73 -8.16
N LEU A 98 11.09 -7.51 -8.94
CA LEU A 98 11.16 -7.15 -10.35
C LEU A 98 10.60 -5.74 -10.52
N ILE A 99 11.26 -4.93 -11.35
CA ILE A 99 10.94 -3.53 -11.56
C ILE A 99 10.54 -3.33 -13.01
N THR A 100 9.32 -2.91 -13.27
CA THR A 100 8.89 -2.47 -14.60
C THR A 100 8.69 -0.96 -14.58
N ILE A 101 9.34 -0.25 -15.49
CA ILE A 101 9.28 1.20 -15.55
C ILE A 101 8.90 1.70 -16.95
N GLY A 102 7.88 2.55 -17.04
CA GLY A 102 7.51 3.29 -18.22
C GLY A 102 7.93 4.76 -18.07
N VAL A 103 8.86 5.22 -18.92
CA VAL A 103 9.48 6.54 -18.78
C VAL A 103 9.13 7.43 -19.97
N SER A 104 8.65 8.64 -19.71
CA SER A 104 8.45 9.63 -20.78
C SER A 104 9.74 10.39 -21.08
N LYS A 105 9.81 10.93 -22.31
CA LYS A 105 11.00 11.66 -22.82
C LYS A 105 11.39 12.91 -22.00
N ARG A 106 10.56 13.35 -21.07
CA ARG A 106 10.85 14.52 -20.22
C ARG A 106 11.81 14.20 -19.07
N PHE A 107 12.05 12.93 -18.78
CA PHE A 107 12.96 12.52 -17.71
C PHE A 107 14.39 12.39 -18.22
N ALA A 108 15.33 12.99 -17.48
CA ALA A 108 16.75 12.79 -17.66
C ALA A 108 17.20 11.49 -16.95
N LEU A 109 18.39 10.99 -17.31
CA LEU A 109 18.95 9.78 -16.75
C LEU A 109 19.09 9.88 -15.21
N GLU A 110 19.59 11.00 -14.72
CA GLU A 110 19.82 11.26 -13.30
C GLU A 110 18.53 11.17 -12.48
N GLN A 111 17.41 11.52 -13.07
CA GLN A 111 16.10 11.41 -12.42
C GLN A 111 15.67 9.95 -12.26
N ILE A 112 15.97 9.10 -13.23
CA ILE A 112 15.70 7.67 -13.16
C ILE A 112 16.67 7.00 -12.16
N GLU A 113 17.93 7.42 -12.13
CA GLU A 113 18.91 6.96 -11.15
C GLU A 113 18.46 7.26 -9.71
N GLU A 114 17.83 8.42 -9.45
CA GLU A 114 17.26 8.74 -8.13
C GLU A 114 16.12 7.80 -7.74
N ILE A 115 15.25 7.40 -8.67
CA ILE A 115 14.21 6.40 -8.41
C ILE A 115 14.84 5.07 -8.04
N TYR A 116 15.80 4.60 -8.83
CA TYR A 116 16.50 3.34 -8.55
C TYR A 116 17.29 3.38 -7.25
N ALA A 117 17.90 4.51 -6.91
CA ALA A 117 18.57 4.70 -5.62
C ALA A 117 17.61 4.51 -4.44
N GLY A 118 16.37 4.99 -4.57
CA GLY A 118 15.32 4.75 -3.57
C GLY A 118 14.92 3.27 -3.46
N ILE A 119 14.74 2.60 -4.60
CA ILE A 119 14.42 1.16 -4.64
C ILE A 119 15.55 0.35 -4.00
N TYR A 120 16.80 0.62 -4.38
CA TYR A 120 17.98 -0.09 -3.83
C TYR A 120 18.12 0.14 -2.32
N MET A 121 17.85 1.35 -1.83
CA MET A 121 17.84 1.64 -0.40
C MET A 121 16.82 0.75 0.33
N ALA A 122 15.61 0.62 -0.19
CA ALA A 122 14.59 -0.26 0.35
C ALA A 122 15.02 -1.74 0.31
N CYS A 123 15.56 -2.18 -0.82
CA CYS A 123 16.04 -3.55 -1.01
C CYS A 123 17.19 -3.90 -0.05
N GLU A 124 18.12 -2.98 0.16
CA GLU A 124 19.23 -3.17 1.11
C GLU A 124 18.71 -3.27 2.55
N GLN A 125 17.84 -2.37 2.96
CA GLN A 125 17.27 -2.35 4.31
C GLN A 125 16.48 -3.63 4.62
N TYR A 126 15.78 -4.18 3.63
CA TYR A 126 14.92 -5.36 3.80
C TYR A 126 15.60 -6.67 3.37
N ASN A 127 16.82 -6.61 2.87
CA ASN A 127 17.58 -7.75 2.32
C ASN A 127 16.82 -8.44 1.19
N VAL A 128 16.44 -7.67 0.17
CA VAL A 128 15.71 -8.11 -1.01
C VAL A 128 16.58 -7.97 -2.25
N ASP A 129 16.61 -8.98 -3.10
CA ASP A 129 17.38 -8.96 -4.35
C ASP A 129 16.52 -8.38 -5.49
N VAL A 130 17.06 -7.43 -6.24
CA VAL A 130 16.49 -7.05 -7.54
C VAL A 130 16.95 -8.08 -8.57
N VAL A 131 16.02 -8.85 -9.12
CA VAL A 131 16.34 -9.99 -9.99
C VAL A 131 15.98 -9.77 -11.45
N GLY A 132 15.32 -8.65 -11.77
CA GLY A 132 14.96 -8.32 -13.16
C GLY A 132 13.93 -7.21 -13.25
N GLY A 133 13.33 -7.11 -14.41
CA GLY A 133 12.30 -6.12 -14.71
C GLY A 133 12.22 -5.84 -16.20
N ASP A 134 11.57 -4.75 -16.55
CA ASP A 134 11.43 -4.26 -17.91
C ASP A 134 11.46 -2.74 -17.95
N THR A 135 11.87 -2.18 -19.08
CA THR A 135 11.93 -0.73 -19.30
C THR A 135 11.31 -0.39 -20.64
N THR A 136 10.34 0.49 -20.63
CA THR A 136 9.68 0.94 -21.87
C THR A 136 9.49 2.45 -21.88
N SER A 137 9.18 2.98 -23.05
CA SER A 137 8.81 4.40 -23.19
C SER A 137 7.34 4.61 -22.82
N SER A 138 7.04 5.76 -22.22
CA SER A 138 5.68 6.23 -21.94
C SER A 138 5.40 7.54 -22.69
N LEU A 139 4.18 7.71 -23.17
CA LEU A 139 3.74 8.95 -23.80
C LEU A 139 3.14 9.94 -22.78
N THR A 140 2.67 9.45 -21.63
CA THR A 140 1.81 10.21 -20.72
C THR A 140 2.44 10.53 -19.37
N GLY A 141 3.58 9.95 -19.02
CA GLY A 141 4.19 10.20 -17.71
C GLY A 141 5.06 9.06 -17.23
N LEU A 142 5.32 9.02 -15.93
CA LEU A 142 6.06 7.99 -15.24
C LEU A 142 5.11 6.91 -14.73
N THR A 143 5.46 5.67 -15.00
CA THR A 143 4.78 4.48 -14.48
C THR A 143 5.80 3.58 -13.82
N LEU A 144 5.52 3.13 -12.61
CA LEU A 144 6.30 2.13 -11.90
C LEU A 144 5.39 0.94 -11.60
N SER A 145 5.74 -0.25 -12.06
CA SER A 145 5.11 -1.49 -11.62
C SER A 145 6.16 -2.39 -11.00
N ILE A 146 5.92 -2.78 -9.76
CA ILE A 146 6.85 -3.58 -8.99
C ILE A 146 6.18 -4.90 -8.64
N THR A 147 6.87 -5.99 -8.92
CA THR A 147 6.46 -7.32 -8.49
C THR A 147 7.41 -7.81 -7.42
N CYS A 148 6.89 -8.16 -6.26
CA CYS A 148 7.66 -8.70 -5.15
C CYS A 148 7.35 -10.18 -4.94
N LEU A 149 8.41 -10.98 -4.78
CA LEU A 149 8.32 -12.34 -4.29
C LEU A 149 8.78 -12.38 -2.84
N GLY A 150 8.10 -13.20 -2.06
CA GLY A 150 8.45 -13.47 -0.67
C GLY A 150 8.29 -14.95 -0.36
N GLU A 151 8.71 -15.34 0.83
CA GLU A 151 8.58 -16.71 1.29
C GLU A 151 8.00 -16.77 2.70
N ALA A 152 7.23 -17.83 2.99
CA ALA A 152 6.76 -18.13 4.32
C ALA A 152 6.69 -19.64 4.58
N ASP A 153 6.79 -20.04 5.84
CA ASP A 153 6.47 -21.40 6.24
C ASP A 153 4.96 -21.62 6.10
N GLU A 154 4.55 -22.74 5.52
CA GLU A 154 3.13 -23.04 5.21
C GLU A 154 2.19 -22.85 6.40
N ASN A 155 2.61 -23.28 7.57
CA ASN A 155 1.82 -23.22 8.81
C ASN A 155 1.87 -21.85 9.50
N LYS A 156 2.58 -20.88 8.94
CA LYS A 156 2.71 -19.51 9.49
C LYS A 156 2.11 -18.46 8.57
N ILE A 157 1.65 -18.83 7.38
CA ILE A 157 0.97 -17.88 6.50
C ILE A 157 -0.31 -17.41 7.17
N VAL A 158 -0.50 -16.10 7.19
CA VAL A 158 -1.70 -15.47 7.72
C VAL A 158 -2.48 -14.87 6.55
N TYR A 159 -3.78 -15.00 6.58
CA TYR A 159 -4.71 -14.52 5.56
C TYR A 159 -5.59 -13.41 6.15
N ARG A 160 -6.31 -12.72 5.30
CA ARG A 160 -7.40 -11.81 5.70
C ARG A 160 -8.55 -12.58 6.36
N SER A 161 -8.71 -13.86 6.04
CA SER A 161 -9.67 -14.78 6.64
C SER A 161 -9.08 -15.51 7.85
N GLY A 162 -9.93 -15.85 8.83
CA GLY A 162 -9.53 -16.67 9.99
C GLY A 162 -9.74 -16.00 11.34
N ALA A 163 -10.16 -14.72 11.34
CA ALA A 163 -10.55 -14.03 12.56
C ALA A 163 -11.75 -14.70 13.24
N LYS A 164 -11.74 -14.73 14.56
CA LYS A 164 -12.73 -15.42 15.40
C LYS A 164 -13.42 -14.45 16.34
N VAL A 165 -14.58 -14.86 16.82
CA VAL A 165 -15.30 -14.12 17.88
C VAL A 165 -14.42 -14.02 19.11
N ASN A 166 -14.30 -12.83 19.68
CA ASN A 166 -13.46 -12.43 20.81
C ASN A 166 -11.97 -12.27 20.50
N ASP A 167 -11.55 -12.33 19.24
CA ASP A 167 -10.20 -11.91 18.88
C ASP A 167 -10.01 -10.41 19.13
N LEU A 168 -8.82 -10.03 19.53
CA LEU A 168 -8.45 -8.63 19.73
C LEU A 168 -8.00 -8.03 18.40
N VAL A 169 -8.50 -6.83 18.09
CA VAL A 169 -8.01 -6.03 16.96
C VAL A 169 -6.76 -5.30 17.42
N CYS A 170 -5.64 -5.59 16.78
CA CYS A 170 -4.35 -4.96 17.03
C CYS A 170 -3.90 -4.20 15.78
N VAL A 171 -3.45 -2.96 15.95
CA VAL A 171 -2.87 -2.13 14.89
C VAL A 171 -1.44 -1.80 15.25
N THR A 172 -0.53 -1.87 14.28
CA THR A 172 0.87 -1.48 14.44
C THR A 172 1.17 -0.20 13.70
N GLY A 173 1.88 0.73 14.32
CA GLY A 173 2.08 2.08 13.79
C GLY A 173 0.95 3.02 14.21
N ASP A 174 0.78 4.07 13.45
CA ASP A 174 -0.27 5.06 13.66
C ASP A 174 -1.33 5.04 12.56
N LEU A 175 -2.47 5.65 12.84
CA LEU A 175 -3.57 5.81 11.89
C LEU A 175 -3.72 7.30 11.53
N GLY A 176 -3.85 7.59 10.24
CA GLY A 176 -4.16 8.91 9.73
C GLY A 176 -2.96 9.83 9.46
N ALA A 177 -1.75 9.53 9.95
CA ALA A 177 -0.59 10.40 9.73
C ALA A 177 -0.24 10.55 8.23
N ALA A 178 -0.23 9.47 7.46
CA ALA A 178 0.01 9.52 6.02
C ALA A 178 -1.05 10.35 5.29
N TYR A 179 -2.33 10.18 5.64
CA TYR A 179 -3.42 10.99 5.09
C TYR A 179 -3.27 12.48 5.42
N MET A 180 -2.92 12.81 6.66
CA MET A 180 -2.65 14.21 7.05
C MET A 180 -1.44 14.78 6.32
N GLY A 181 -0.41 13.98 6.07
CA GLY A 181 0.73 14.34 5.23
C GLY A 181 0.30 14.67 3.80
N LEU A 182 -0.55 13.83 3.19
CA LEU A 182 -1.11 14.08 1.87
C LEU A 182 -1.92 15.39 1.83
N GLN A 183 -2.83 15.60 2.79
CA GLN A 183 -3.63 16.82 2.86
C GLN A 183 -2.76 18.09 2.99
N LEU A 184 -1.69 17.99 3.76
CA LEU A 184 -0.72 19.08 3.88
C LEU A 184 -0.03 19.36 2.55
N LEU A 185 0.48 18.34 1.87
CA LEU A 185 1.16 18.46 0.59
C LEU A 185 0.24 19.04 -0.50
N GLU A 186 -0.99 18.56 -0.60
CA GLU A 186 -1.96 19.09 -1.56
C GLU A 186 -2.34 20.54 -1.25
N ARG A 187 -2.50 20.91 0.01
CA ARG A 187 -2.74 22.30 0.41
C ARG A 187 -1.57 23.21 0.01
N GLU A 188 -0.35 22.83 0.36
CA GLU A 188 0.85 23.63 0.05
C GLU A 188 1.07 23.74 -1.46
N LYS A 189 0.79 22.69 -2.22
CA LYS A 189 0.81 22.72 -3.69
C LYS A 189 -0.18 23.76 -4.24
N MET A 190 -1.42 23.78 -3.74
CA MET A 190 -2.42 24.77 -4.17
C MET A 190 -1.98 26.21 -3.82
N VAL A 191 -1.44 26.41 -2.63
CA VAL A 191 -0.91 27.72 -2.20
C VAL A 191 0.25 28.15 -3.10
N PHE A 192 1.22 27.24 -3.33
CA PHE A 192 2.38 27.51 -4.19
C PHE A 192 1.97 27.88 -5.62
N GLN A 193 1.02 27.15 -6.20
CA GLN A 193 0.51 27.42 -7.56
C GLN A 193 -0.26 28.75 -7.65
N GLY A 194 -0.87 29.19 -6.56
CA GLY A 194 -1.59 30.47 -6.48
C GLY A 194 -0.71 31.70 -6.19
N GLN A 195 0.54 31.49 -5.79
CA GLN A 195 1.46 32.59 -5.43
C GLN A 195 2.10 33.23 -6.66
N LYS A 196 2.29 34.56 -6.56
CA LYS A 196 3.04 35.37 -7.54
C LYS A 196 4.48 35.62 -7.11
N ASP A 197 4.81 35.31 -5.85
CA ASP A 197 6.14 35.49 -5.28
C ASP A 197 7.03 34.29 -5.66
N PRO A 198 8.07 34.48 -6.47
CA PRO A 198 8.97 33.41 -6.86
C PRO A 198 9.85 32.89 -5.73
N GLU A 199 9.97 33.64 -4.61
CA GLU A 199 10.75 33.24 -3.43
C GLU A 199 9.90 32.50 -2.39
N PHE A 200 8.59 32.37 -2.63
CA PHE A 200 7.72 31.64 -1.71
C PHE A 200 8.15 30.19 -1.56
N GLN A 201 8.32 29.76 -0.34
CA GLN A 201 8.59 28.35 0.00
C GLN A 201 7.51 27.84 0.96
N PRO A 202 6.98 26.62 0.74
CA PRO A 202 6.08 25.98 1.69
C PRO A 202 6.73 25.82 3.07
N ASP A 203 5.95 26.03 4.14
CA ASP A 203 6.43 25.80 5.51
C ASP A 203 6.01 24.44 6.02
N PHE A 204 6.99 23.56 6.19
CA PHE A 204 6.82 22.20 6.69
C PHE A 204 7.39 22.01 8.11
N ALA A 205 7.85 23.09 8.78
CA ALA A 205 8.44 22.99 10.11
C ALA A 205 7.50 22.33 11.12
N GLY A 206 7.99 21.34 11.85
CA GLY A 206 7.22 20.56 12.82
C GLY A 206 6.19 19.61 12.22
N LYS A 207 6.24 19.36 10.90
CA LYS A 207 5.36 18.42 10.18
C LYS A 207 6.11 17.24 9.57
N GLU A 208 7.38 17.11 9.86
CA GLU A 208 8.30 16.12 9.28
C GLU A 208 7.73 14.70 9.40
N TYR A 209 7.17 14.36 10.56
CA TYR A 209 6.61 13.03 10.81
C TYR A 209 5.47 12.65 9.85
N ILE A 210 4.47 13.51 9.69
CA ILE A 210 3.33 13.21 8.80
C ILE A 210 3.74 13.22 7.32
N LEU A 211 4.72 14.04 6.95
CA LEU A 211 5.29 14.05 5.61
C LEU A 211 6.07 12.77 5.33
N GLU A 212 6.91 12.32 6.28
CA GLU A 212 7.65 11.08 6.14
C GLU A 212 6.71 9.89 6.00
N ARG A 213 5.64 9.82 6.80
CA ARG A 213 4.65 8.75 6.72
C ARG A 213 3.98 8.67 5.34
N GLN A 214 3.77 9.80 4.65
CA GLN A 214 3.20 9.83 3.31
C GLN A 214 4.23 9.58 2.20
N LEU A 215 5.39 10.22 2.30
CA LEU A 215 6.38 10.22 1.23
C LEU A 215 7.32 9.00 1.27
N LYS A 216 7.60 8.49 2.48
CA LYS A 216 8.54 7.39 2.72
C LYS A 216 7.96 6.42 3.75
N PRO A 217 6.87 5.69 3.41
CA PRO A 217 6.29 4.70 4.31
C PRO A 217 7.26 3.54 4.55
N GLU A 218 7.03 2.81 5.65
CA GLU A 218 7.82 1.63 6.04
C GLU A 218 6.91 0.39 6.07
N ALA A 219 7.36 -0.71 5.45
CA ALA A 219 6.74 -2.01 5.67
C ALA A 219 7.12 -2.55 7.05
N ARG A 220 6.20 -3.27 7.70
CA ARG A 220 6.35 -3.67 9.11
C ARG A 220 7.03 -5.03 9.29
N LYS A 221 8.19 -5.23 8.63
CA LYS A 221 9.05 -6.42 8.81
C LYS A 221 9.46 -6.61 10.27
N ASP A 222 9.69 -5.50 11.01
CA ASP A 222 9.99 -5.51 12.44
C ASP A 222 8.92 -6.24 13.27
N ILE A 223 7.65 -6.06 12.92
CA ILE A 223 6.54 -6.73 13.59
C ILE A 223 6.54 -8.22 13.27
N ILE A 224 6.75 -8.61 12.01
CA ILE A 224 6.83 -10.02 11.61
C ILE A 224 7.95 -10.74 12.36
N GLU A 225 9.12 -10.10 12.46
CA GLU A 225 10.23 -10.64 13.26
C GLU A 225 9.91 -10.76 14.75
N ASN A 226 9.20 -9.78 15.32
CA ASN A 226 8.79 -9.80 16.72
C ASN A 226 7.70 -10.86 17.00
N LEU A 227 6.74 -11.03 16.10
CA LEU A 227 5.76 -12.12 16.15
C LEU A 227 6.44 -13.49 16.12
N ALA A 228 7.42 -13.65 15.22
CA ALA A 228 8.20 -14.89 15.12
C ALA A 228 8.99 -15.18 16.40
N LYS A 229 9.66 -14.16 16.99
CA LYS A 229 10.38 -14.29 18.30
C LYS A 229 9.43 -14.65 19.43
N ALA A 230 8.25 -14.05 19.46
CA ALA A 230 7.20 -14.33 20.43
C ALA A 230 6.46 -15.66 20.18
N LYS A 231 6.70 -16.32 19.05
CA LYS A 231 5.99 -17.52 18.58
C LYS A 231 4.48 -17.31 18.46
N ILE A 232 4.09 -16.11 18.04
CA ILE A 232 2.69 -15.73 17.81
C ILE A 232 2.42 -15.79 16.32
N VAL A 233 1.31 -16.42 15.95
CA VAL A 233 0.74 -16.37 14.60
C VAL A 233 -0.65 -15.76 14.74
N PRO A 234 -0.90 -14.57 14.17
CA PRO A 234 -2.23 -13.95 14.18
C PRO A 234 -3.28 -14.84 13.50
N THR A 235 -4.53 -14.71 13.91
CA THR A 235 -5.65 -15.46 13.30
C THR A 235 -6.04 -14.90 11.93
N ALA A 236 -5.93 -13.59 11.75
CA ALA A 236 -6.07 -12.88 10.48
C ALA A 236 -5.16 -11.65 10.49
N MET A 237 -4.73 -11.20 9.32
CA MET A 237 -3.88 -10.03 9.17
C MET A 237 -4.02 -9.44 7.77
N MET A 238 -3.86 -8.14 7.67
CA MET A 238 -3.62 -7.40 6.42
C MET A 238 -2.90 -6.09 6.74
N ASP A 239 -2.32 -5.45 5.76
CA ASP A 239 -1.76 -4.12 5.92
C ASP A 239 -2.88 -3.04 5.85
N VAL A 240 -2.56 -1.82 6.23
CA VAL A 240 -3.49 -0.68 6.18
C VAL A 240 -3.05 0.26 5.06
N SER A 241 -3.72 0.15 3.91
CA SER A 241 -3.47 0.96 2.72
C SER A 241 -4.54 2.03 2.49
N ASP A 242 -5.82 1.66 2.60
CA ASP A 242 -6.96 2.54 2.32
C ASP A 242 -7.61 3.11 3.59
N GLY A 243 -7.28 2.56 4.73
CA GLY A 243 -7.73 3.00 6.05
C GLY A 243 -8.38 1.92 6.88
N LEU A 244 -8.28 2.06 8.20
CA LEU A 244 -8.70 1.06 9.19
C LEU A 244 -10.11 0.47 8.92
N SER A 245 -11.05 1.30 8.47
CA SER A 245 -12.44 0.85 8.23
C SER A 245 -12.53 -0.13 7.07
N SER A 246 -11.81 0.14 5.99
CA SER A 246 -11.75 -0.72 4.80
C SER A 246 -11.16 -2.08 5.16
N GLU A 247 -10.00 -2.10 5.78
CA GLU A 247 -9.27 -3.32 6.12
C GLU A 247 -10.03 -4.18 7.13
N LEU A 248 -10.66 -3.57 8.13
CA LEU A 248 -11.50 -4.31 9.07
C LEU A 248 -12.72 -4.94 8.39
N LEU A 249 -13.34 -4.23 7.44
CA LEU A 249 -14.44 -4.79 6.65
C LEU A 249 -13.98 -5.98 5.80
N HIS A 250 -12.78 -5.92 5.22
CA HIS A 250 -12.20 -7.05 4.48
C HIS A 250 -11.97 -8.26 5.38
N ILE A 251 -11.33 -8.08 6.53
CA ILE A 251 -11.11 -9.16 7.51
C ILE A 251 -12.46 -9.75 7.97
N CYS A 252 -13.42 -8.90 8.33
CA CYS A 252 -14.74 -9.34 8.79
C CYS A 252 -15.48 -10.14 7.72
N ASN A 253 -15.52 -9.63 6.50
CA ASN A 253 -16.20 -10.29 5.38
C ASN A 253 -15.58 -11.64 5.03
N GLN A 254 -14.24 -11.73 5.00
CA GLN A 254 -13.56 -12.97 4.67
C GLN A 254 -13.58 -13.99 5.81
N SER A 255 -13.74 -13.52 7.05
CA SER A 255 -13.82 -14.38 8.24
C SER A 255 -15.26 -14.74 8.62
N GLY A 256 -16.27 -14.11 8.04
CA GLY A 256 -17.68 -14.32 8.40
C GLY A 256 -18.01 -13.82 9.81
N VAL A 257 -17.33 -12.79 10.30
CA VAL A 257 -17.53 -12.19 11.63
C VAL A 257 -17.79 -10.69 11.53
N GLY A 258 -18.25 -10.08 12.60
CA GLY A 258 -18.31 -8.63 12.75
C GLY A 258 -17.22 -8.12 13.70
N CYS A 259 -16.93 -6.82 13.67
CA CYS A 259 -16.05 -6.19 14.63
C CYS A 259 -16.76 -5.03 15.36
N ARG A 260 -16.28 -4.72 16.56
CA ARG A 260 -16.71 -3.55 17.33
C ARG A 260 -15.47 -2.78 17.77
N ILE A 261 -15.41 -1.51 17.40
CA ILE A 261 -14.35 -0.60 17.78
C ILE A 261 -14.89 0.33 18.87
N TYR A 262 -14.12 0.51 19.93
CA TYR A 262 -14.40 1.45 21.00
C TYR A 262 -13.44 2.62 20.90
N GLU A 263 -13.93 3.78 20.45
CA GLU A 263 -13.10 4.97 20.23
C GLU A 263 -12.32 5.37 21.47
N GLU A 264 -12.98 5.31 22.64
CA GLU A 264 -12.38 5.66 23.94
C GLU A 264 -11.24 4.72 24.36
N LYS A 265 -11.11 3.55 23.72
CA LYS A 265 -10.04 2.58 23.97
C LYS A 265 -8.89 2.65 22.97
N GLN A 266 -8.99 3.54 21.98
CA GLN A 266 -7.91 3.76 21.03
C GLN A 266 -6.80 4.58 21.71
N ILE A 267 -5.56 4.11 21.57
CA ILE A 267 -4.40 4.88 21.98
C ILE A 267 -4.08 5.88 20.88
N LEU A 268 -4.44 7.15 21.10
CA LEU A 268 -4.09 8.23 20.18
C LEU A 268 -2.65 8.67 20.47
N GLU A 269 -1.78 8.50 19.50
CA GLU A 269 -0.40 8.99 19.61
C GLU A 269 -0.32 10.53 19.56
N LYS A 270 0.79 11.07 20.08
CA LYS A 270 1.04 12.53 20.15
C LYS A 270 0.94 13.23 18.77
N ALA A 271 1.20 12.55 17.68
CA ALA A 271 1.11 13.09 16.32
C ALA A 271 -0.31 13.59 15.96
N GLN A 272 -1.36 12.91 16.42
CA GLN A 272 -2.74 13.34 16.21
C GLN A 272 -3.10 14.61 17.01
N LYS A 273 -2.42 14.86 18.13
CA LYS A 273 -2.64 16.07 18.94
C LYS A 273 -2.05 17.35 18.30
N CYS A 274 -1.08 17.21 17.38
CA CYS A 274 -0.49 18.33 16.66
C CYS A 274 -1.31 18.83 15.47
N THR A 275 -2.35 18.10 15.07
CA THR A 275 -3.15 18.35 13.85
C THR A 275 -4.53 18.99 14.11
N GLN A 276 -4.79 19.53 15.31
CA GLN A 276 -5.93 20.43 15.48
C GLN A 276 -5.64 21.73 14.69
N LEU A 277 -5.81 21.66 13.37
CA LEU A 277 -5.93 22.83 12.53
C LEU A 277 -7.21 23.58 12.98
N PRO A 278 -7.13 24.91 13.23
CA PRO A 278 -8.33 25.66 13.52
C PRO A 278 -9.28 25.53 12.32
N HIS A 279 -10.48 25.04 12.57
CA HIS A 279 -11.57 25.08 11.61
C HIS A 279 -11.81 26.56 11.23
N GLN A 280 -11.33 26.96 10.05
CA GLN A 280 -11.87 28.17 9.44
C GLN A 280 -13.17 27.76 8.74
N PRO A 281 -14.31 28.37 9.07
CA PRO A 281 -15.54 28.14 8.35
C PRO A 281 -15.37 28.63 6.91
N VAL A 282 -15.62 27.74 5.97
CA VAL A 282 -15.73 28.09 4.55
C VAL A 282 -17.00 28.93 4.43
N SER A 283 -16.83 30.22 4.15
CA SER A 283 -17.91 31.16 3.81
C SER A 283 -18.31 31.00 2.34
#